data_2ec2c8fb8d45e6c8fbb6aff639fca66a
#
_entry.id   2ec2c8fb8d45e6c8fbb6aff639fca66a
#
_cell.length_a   1.000
_cell.length_b   1.000
_cell.length_c   1.000
_cell.angle_alpha   90.00
_cell.angle_beta   90.00
_cell.angle_gamma   90.00
#
_symmetry.space_group_name_H-M   'P 1'
#
loop_
_entity.id
_entity.type
_entity.pdbx_description
1 polymer ?
#
loop_
_entity_poly.entity_id
_entity_poly.type
_entity_poly.pdbx_seq_one_letter_code
_entity_poly.pdbx_strand_id
1 'polypeptide(L)'
;AAGAKLGKQQAGTFGDAAGFSFYPTKNLGALGDGGAVVTDDEQLADTVRAIANYGSEVKYENKFSGLNSRMDEIQAGILSVKLKYLDDDNTKRKGIAQYYLNHINNPEIILPEIINRKSDSHVWHLFVIQHEMRDELAKYLKARGVQTIINYPICLPLLPAYSRLKHHENDFPIASRHQKQILSLPIFPEITDEQIKHVCNSIKEFFVEKNTYIR
;
A
#
# COMPACT_ATOMS: atom_id res chain seq x y z
N ALA A 1 3.57 -7.22 -1.84
CA ALA A 1 2.99 -6.57 -3.02
C ALA A 1 2.76 -7.60 -4.11
N ALA A 2 1.52 -8.04 -4.27
CA ALA A 2 1.16 -9.04 -5.26
C ALA A 2 1.55 -8.58 -6.68
N GLY A 3 2.34 -9.41 -7.40
CA GLY A 3 2.82 -9.12 -8.75
C GLY A 3 4.13 -8.32 -8.84
N ALA A 4 4.67 -7.78 -7.74
CA ALA A 4 5.98 -7.11 -7.76
C ALA A 4 7.11 -8.13 -7.97
N LYS A 5 8.16 -7.73 -8.74
CA LYS A 5 9.28 -8.60 -9.11
C LYS A 5 10.61 -7.85 -8.98
N LEU A 6 11.65 -8.59 -8.60
CA LEU A 6 13.02 -8.14 -8.73
C LEU A 6 13.74 -9.09 -9.71
N GLY A 7 13.98 -8.63 -10.93
CA GLY A 7 14.37 -9.50 -12.02
C GLY A 7 13.28 -10.51 -12.36
N LYS A 8 13.59 -11.81 -12.26
CA LYS A 8 12.63 -12.91 -12.50
C LYS A 8 11.91 -13.36 -11.24
N GLN A 9 12.37 -12.97 -10.06
CA GLN A 9 11.87 -13.44 -8.78
C GLN A 9 10.74 -12.56 -8.26
N GLN A 10 9.65 -13.15 -7.82
CA GLN A 10 8.48 -12.44 -7.31
C GLN A 10 8.67 -12.02 -5.84
N ALA A 11 8.08 -10.89 -5.46
CA ALA A 11 7.99 -10.51 -4.07
C ALA A 11 7.19 -11.57 -3.29
N GLY A 12 7.74 -11.98 -2.14
CA GLY A 12 7.21 -13.07 -1.33
C GLY A 12 7.99 -14.39 -1.45
N THR A 13 8.96 -14.48 -2.39
CA THR A 13 9.76 -15.70 -2.59
C THR A 13 11.26 -15.49 -2.29
N PHE A 14 11.63 -14.41 -1.60
CA PHE A 14 13.04 -14.10 -1.29
C PHE A 14 13.52 -14.69 0.03
N GLY A 15 12.64 -14.90 0.98
CA GLY A 15 12.93 -15.46 2.29
C GLY A 15 12.24 -16.81 2.49
N ASP A 16 12.32 -17.32 3.70
CA ASP A 16 11.76 -18.64 4.06
C ASP A 16 10.23 -18.65 4.03
N ALA A 17 9.60 -17.52 4.29
CA ALA A 17 8.15 -17.33 4.20
C ALA A 17 7.78 -15.86 3.97
N ALA A 18 6.58 -15.63 3.44
CA ALA A 18 6.02 -14.30 3.33
C ALA A 18 4.51 -14.28 3.59
N GLY A 19 4.04 -13.20 4.27
CA GLY A 19 2.63 -12.92 4.45
C GLY A 19 2.11 -11.97 3.37
N PHE A 20 0.97 -12.31 2.77
CA PHE A 20 0.21 -11.44 1.87
C PHE A 20 -1.07 -10.98 2.55
N SER A 21 -1.36 -9.69 2.46
CA SER A 21 -2.65 -9.13 2.84
C SER A 21 -3.54 -9.04 1.60
N PHE A 22 -4.77 -9.51 1.73
CA PHE A 22 -5.83 -9.37 0.75
C PHE A 22 -6.93 -8.42 1.22
N TYR A 23 -6.59 -7.49 2.13
CA TYR A 23 -7.50 -6.42 2.53
C TYR A 23 -8.09 -5.73 1.27
N PRO A 24 -9.36 -5.32 1.25
CA PRO A 24 -10.08 -4.89 0.03
C PRO A 24 -9.38 -3.85 -0.84
N THR A 25 -8.58 -2.96 -0.26
CA THR A 25 -7.86 -1.92 -1.00
C THR A 25 -6.54 -2.39 -1.62
N LYS A 26 -6.10 -3.63 -1.36
CA LYS A 26 -4.86 -4.16 -1.96
C LYS A 26 -5.01 -4.39 -3.45
N ASN A 27 -3.89 -4.41 -4.19
CA ASN A 27 -3.90 -4.69 -5.63
C ASN A 27 -4.62 -6.02 -5.94
N LEU A 28 -4.42 -7.03 -5.09
CA LEU A 28 -5.23 -8.23 -5.03
C LEU A 28 -6.01 -8.19 -3.72
N GLY A 29 -7.21 -7.61 -3.74
CA GLY A 29 -8.07 -7.44 -2.57
C GLY A 29 -9.31 -8.31 -2.62
N ALA A 30 -9.65 -8.93 -1.51
CA ALA A 30 -10.93 -9.60 -1.27
C ALA A 30 -12.07 -8.58 -1.07
N LEU A 31 -13.28 -9.01 -0.78
CA LEU A 31 -14.41 -8.13 -0.37
C LEU A 31 -14.49 -7.96 1.16
N GLY A 32 -13.56 -8.52 1.90
CA GLY A 32 -13.42 -8.43 3.35
C GLY A 32 -11.98 -8.77 3.73
N ASP A 33 -11.74 -9.04 5.01
CA ASP A 33 -10.41 -9.43 5.46
C ASP A 33 -9.98 -10.76 4.85
N GLY A 34 -8.69 -10.85 4.53
CA GLY A 34 -8.08 -12.04 4.00
C GLY A 34 -6.57 -11.90 3.92
N GLY A 35 -5.89 -13.01 3.88
CA GLY A 35 -4.43 -13.08 3.76
C GLY A 35 -3.97 -14.49 3.43
N ALA A 36 -2.70 -14.60 3.07
CA ALA A 36 -2.05 -15.90 2.86
C ALA A 36 -0.61 -15.85 3.35
N VAL A 37 -0.11 -17.00 3.77
CA VAL A 37 1.32 -17.26 3.95
C VAL A 37 1.78 -18.11 2.78
N VAL A 38 2.92 -17.75 2.20
CA VAL A 38 3.60 -18.53 1.15
C VAL A 38 4.97 -18.94 1.66
N THR A 39 5.35 -20.19 1.41
CA THR A 39 6.64 -20.77 1.80
C THR A 39 6.90 -22.02 0.96
N ASP A 40 8.19 -22.35 0.76
CA ASP A 40 8.62 -23.61 0.18
C ASP A 40 8.88 -24.69 1.27
N ASP A 41 8.78 -24.32 2.56
CA ASP A 41 8.88 -25.21 3.70
C ASP A 41 7.51 -25.85 4.01
N GLU A 42 7.37 -27.12 3.70
CA GLU A 42 6.14 -27.89 3.87
C GLU A 42 5.75 -28.03 5.35
N GLN A 43 6.72 -28.20 6.26
CA GLN A 43 6.48 -28.28 7.69
C GLN A 43 5.98 -26.95 8.26
N LEU A 44 6.52 -25.84 7.78
CA LEU A 44 6.05 -24.51 8.15
C LEU A 44 4.63 -24.26 7.62
N ALA A 45 4.33 -24.67 6.38
CA ALA A 45 3.00 -24.53 5.79
C ALA A 45 1.95 -25.29 6.60
N ASP A 46 2.26 -26.54 6.99
CA ASP A 46 1.37 -27.38 7.81
C ASP A 46 1.18 -26.79 9.21
N THR A 47 2.25 -26.32 9.83
CA THR A 47 2.18 -25.65 11.13
C THR A 47 1.30 -24.41 11.10
N VAL A 48 1.46 -23.53 10.08
CA VAL A 48 0.63 -22.36 9.91
C VAL A 48 -0.85 -22.72 9.70
N ARG A 49 -1.11 -23.75 8.89
CA ARG A 49 -2.47 -24.25 8.65
C ARG A 49 -3.11 -24.78 9.94
N ALA A 50 -2.36 -25.54 10.74
CA ALA A 50 -2.84 -26.04 12.02
C ALA A 50 -3.12 -24.90 13.00
N ILE A 51 -2.19 -23.97 13.18
CA ILE A 51 -2.35 -22.80 14.09
C ILE A 51 -3.56 -21.96 13.69
N ALA A 52 -3.76 -21.69 12.39
CA ALA A 52 -4.90 -20.94 11.88
C ALA A 52 -6.25 -21.68 12.08
N ASN A 53 -6.21 -22.98 12.37
CA ASN A 53 -7.39 -23.82 12.61
C ASN A 53 -7.38 -24.39 14.04
N TYR A 54 -7.37 -23.53 15.04
CA TYR A 54 -7.40 -23.89 16.48
C TYR A 54 -6.19 -24.72 16.94
N GLY A 55 -5.11 -24.81 16.18
CA GLY A 55 -3.96 -25.67 16.46
C GLY A 55 -4.18 -27.14 16.09
N SER A 56 -5.16 -27.45 15.25
CA SER A 56 -5.61 -28.80 14.94
C SER A 56 -5.15 -29.23 13.54
N GLU A 57 -4.39 -30.30 13.48
CA GLU A 57 -4.08 -31.06 12.25
C GLU A 57 -5.21 -32.07 11.95
N VAL A 58 -5.74 -32.70 13.00
CA VAL A 58 -6.86 -33.64 12.93
C VAL A 58 -8.01 -33.07 13.76
N LYS A 59 -9.23 -33.19 13.26
CA LYS A 59 -10.43 -32.64 13.91
C LYS A 59 -10.51 -33.08 15.38
N TYR A 60 -10.61 -32.11 16.30
CA TYR A 60 -10.64 -32.26 17.76
C TYR A 60 -9.32 -32.65 18.43
N GLU A 61 -8.21 -32.78 17.67
CA GLU A 61 -6.88 -33.01 18.22
C GLU A 61 -6.02 -31.75 18.05
N ASN A 62 -5.96 -30.91 19.10
CA ASN A 62 -5.26 -29.63 19.08
C ASN A 62 -3.83 -29.81 19.56
N LYS A 63 -2.89 -29.85 18.62
CA LYS A 63 -1.45 -30.04 18.87
C LYS A 63 -0.76 -28.74 19.30
N PHE A 64 -1.32 -27.59 18.84
CA PHE A 64 -0.79 -26.26 19.13
C PHE A 64 -1.85 -25.40 19.79
N SER A 65 -1.42 -24.35 20.52
CA SER A 65 -2.31 -23.25 20.88
C SER A 65 -2.55 -22.39 19.63
N GLY A 66 -3.73 -22.51 19.04
CA GLY A 66 -4.07 -21.87 17.78
C GLY A 66 -5.23 -20.90 17.90
N LEU A 67 -5.55 -20.29 16.75
CA LEU A 67 -6.62 -19.31 16.57
C LEU A 67 -7.60 -19.81 15.51
N ASN A 68 -8.78 -19.20 15.45
CA ASN A 68 -9.59 -19.26 14.25
C ASN A 68 -9.17 -18.10 13.33
N SER A 69 -8.28 -18.36 12.38
CA SER A 69 -7.74 -17.39 11.43
C SER A 69 -7.75 -17.97 10.01
N ARG A 70 -8.92 -18.41 9.59
CA ARG A 70 -9.17 -18.99 8.27
C ARG A 70 -9.77 -17.95 7.35
N MET A 71 -9.38 -17.97 6.08
CA MET A 71 -10.06 -17.17 5.06
C MET A 71 -11.37 -17.87 4.67
N ASP A 72 -12.46 -17.10 4.60
CA ASP A 72 -13.74 -17.62 4.12
C ASP A 72 -13.64 -18.04 2.66
N GLU A 73 -14.28 -19.14 2.29
CA GLU A 73 -14.25 -19.71 0.94
C GLU A 73 -14.79 -18.75 -0.11
N ILE A 74 -15.77 -17.91 0.24
CA ILE A 74 -16.30 -16.87 -0.65
C ILE A 74 -15.22 -15.84 -0.99
N GLN A 75 -14.38 -15.45 -0.04
CA GLN A 75 -13.27 -14.53 -0.27
C GLN A 75 -12.21 -15.17 -1.16
N ALA A 76 -11.91 -16.45 -0.94
CA ALA A 76 -10.97 -17.21 -1.78
C ALA A 76 -11.50 -17.33 -3.22
N GLY A 77 -12.79 -17.57 -3.42
CA GLY A 77 -13.43 -17.60 -4.74
C GLY A 77 -13.30 -16.26 -5.48
N ILE A 78 -13.55 -15.15 -4.79
CA ILE A 78 -13.41 -13.79 -5.34
C ILE A 78 -11.94 -13.51 -5.72
N LEU A 79 -10.99 -13.83 -4.83
CA LEU A 79 -9.57 -13.68 -5.10
C LEU A 79 -9.11 -14.50 -6.31
N SER A 80 -9.63 -15.73 -6.47
CA SER A 80 -9.34 -16.58 -7.62
C SER A 80 -9.79 -15.98 -8.95
N VAL A 81 -10.90 -15.23 -8.95
CA VAL A 81 -11.35 -14.46 -10.12
C VAL A 81 -10.44 -13.25 -10.36
N LYS A 82 -10.21 -12.43 -9.34
CA LYS A 82 -9.41 -11.19 -9.44
C LYS A 82 -7.94 -11.45 -9.77
N LEU A 83 -7.39 -12.58 -9.33
CA LEU A 83 -6.00 -12.96 -9.62
C LEU A 83 -5.73 -13.06 -11.14
N LYS A 84 -6.72 -13.42 -11.93
CA LYS A 84 -6.61 -13.52 -13.40
C LYS A 84 -6.39 -12.16 -14.06
N TYR A 85 -6.77 -11.08 -13.40
CA TYR A 85 -6.67 -9.69 -13.90
C TYR A 85 -5.54 -8.90 -13.23
N LEU A 86 -4.83 -9.49 -12.26
CA LEU A 86 -3.84 -8.78 -11.45
C LEU A 86 -2.73 -8.13 -12.28
N ASP A 87 -2.21 -8.82 -13.29
CA ASP A 87 -1.12 -8.30 -14.12
C ASP A 87 -1.58 -7.12 -14.99
N ASP A 88 -2.79 -7.18 -15.53
CA ASP A 88 -3.41 -6.09 -16.29
C ASP A 88 -3.66 -4.87 -15.38
N ASP A 89 -4.20 -5.09 -14.19
CA ASP A 89 -4.46 -4.03 -13.22
C ASP A 89 -3.15 -3.39 -12.70
N ASN A 90 -2.11 -4.17 -12.47
CA ASN A 90 -0.79 -3.64 -12.13
C ASN A 90 -0.18 -2.83 -13.30
N THR A 91 -0.44 -3.24 -14.53
CA THR A 91 -0.01 -2.49 -15.74
C THR A 91 -0.72 -1.15 -15.84
N LYS A 92 -2.04 -1.09 -15.59
CA LYS A 92 -2.80 0.17 -15.53
C LYS A 92 -2.27 1.09 -14.42
N ARG A 93 -2.07 0.57 -13.19
CA ARG A 93 -1.47 1.34 -12.09
C ARG A 93 -0.10 1.91 -12.46
N LYS A 94 0.73 1.15 -13.16
CA LYS A 94 2.03 1.61 -13.65
C LYS A 94 1.90 2.78 -14.64
N GLY A 95 0.92 2.72 -15.56
CA GLY A 95 0.61 3.81 -16.48
C GLY A 95 0.18 5.09 -15.75
N ILE A 96 -0.72 4.97 -14.76
CA ILE A 96 -1.19 6.09 -13.92
C ILE A 96 -0.02 6.72 -13.17
N ALA A 97 0.81 5.89 -12.52
CA ALA A 97 1.98 6.37 -11.78
C ALA A 97 2.96 7.10 -12.69
N GLN A 98 3.22 6.57 -13.90
CA GLN A 98 4.07 7.24 -14.89
C GLN A 98 3.48 8.58 -15.33
N TYR A 99 2.17 8.68 -15.47
CA TYR A 99 1.50 9.94 -15.78
C TYR A 99 1.75 10.97 -14.66
N TYR A 100 1.53 10.61 -13.40
CA TYR A 100 1.81 11.48 -12.26
C TYR A 100 3.28 11.94 -12.22
N LEU A 101 4.22 11.00 -12.39
CA LEU A 101 5.66 11.30 -12.41
C LEU A 101 6.03 12.31 -13.51
N ASN A 102 5.33 12.30 -14.65
CA ASN A 102 5.61 13.17 -15.77
C ASN A 102 4.89 14.54 -15.69
N HIS A 103 3.79 14.65 -14.94
CA HIS A 103 2.94 15.84 -14.97
C HIS A 103 2.87 16.61 -13.65
N ILE A 104 3.32 16.02 -12.53
CA ILE A 104 3.48 16.74 -11.26
C ILE A 104 4.88 17.37 -11.25
N ASN A 105 5.00 18.55 -11.88
CA ASN A 105 6.27 19.26 -12.06
C ASN A 105 6.35 20.47 -11.10
N ASN A 106 6.33 20.21 -9.80
CA ASN A 106 6.52 21.25 -8.79
C ASN A 106 7.72 20.88 -7.90
N PRO A 107 8.74 21.78 -7.75
CA PRO A 107 9.94 21.50 -6.98
C PRO A 107 9.69 21.36 -5.46
N GLU A 108 8.56 21.84 -4.95
CA GLU A 108 8.18 21.69 -3.55
C GLU A 108 7.59 20.30 -3.27
N ILE A 109 7.22 19.53 -4.30
CA ILE A 109 6.69 18.17 -4.14
C ILE A 109 7.80 17.16 -4.36
N ILE A 110 8.04 16.30 -3.38
CA ILE A 110 8.93 15.15 -3.54
C ILE A 110 8.09 13.98 -4.06
N LEU A 111 8.43 13.53 -5.26
CA LEU A 111 7.81 12.36 -5.91
C LEU A 111 8.54 11.08 -5.51
N PRO A 112 7.86 9.92 -5.55
CA PRO A 112 8.50 8.64 -5.29
C PRO A 112 9.49 8.29 -6.40
N GLU A 113 10.66 7.78 -6.01
CA GLU A 113 11.69 7.30 -6.92
C GLU A 113 11.74 5.78 -6.95
N ILE A 114 11.94 5.22 -8.14
CA ILE A 114 12.25 3.80 -8.32
C ILE A 114 13.74 3.67 -8.62
N ILE A 115 14.47 3.04 -7.72
CA ILE A 115 15.94 2.87 -7.81
C ILE A 115 16.34 2.16 -9.11
N ASN A 116 15.55 1.21 -9.58
CA ASN A 116 15.75 0.50 -10.85
C ASN A 116 14.59 0.74 -11.81
N ARG A 117 14.64 1.80 -12.61
CA ARG A 117 13.59 2.18 -13.58
C ARG A 117 13.21 1.10 -14.61
N LYS A 118 13.99 0.01 -14.73
CA LYS A 118 13.75 -1.11 -15.65
C LYS A 118 13.03 -2.29 -15.01
N SER A 119 12.72 -2.24 -13.71
CA SER A 119 12.17 -3.38 -12.98
C SER A 119 10.67 -3.24 -12.73
N ASP A 120 9.96 -4.35 -12.76
CA ASP A 120 8.60 -4.48 -12.25
C ASP A 120 8.58 -4.56 -10.72
N SER A 121 9.56 -3.91 -10.06
CA SER A 121 9.75 -3.93 -8.62
C SER A 121 8.65 -3.18 -7.86
N HIS A 122 7.94 -2.27 -8.52
CA HIS A 122 6.88 -1.48 -7.92
C HIS A 122 5.55 -1.68 -8.67
N VAL A 123 4.52 -2.13 -7.95
CA VAL A 123 3.16 -2.36 -8.49
C VAL A 123 2.19 -1.23 -8.13
N TRP A 124 2.69 -0.13 -7.60
CA TRP A 124 1.95 1.09 -7.34
C TRP A 124 0.64 0.87 -6.57
N HIS A 125 0.76 0.13 -5.46
CA HIS A 125 -0.35 0.01 -4.52
C HIS A 125 -0.80 1.39 -4.04
N LEU A 126 0.14 2.26 -3.72
CA LEU A 126 -0.05 3.66 -3.38
C LEU A 126 0.89 4.52 -4.24
N PHE A 127 0.46 5.74 -4.57
CA PHE A 127 1.32 6.78 -5.12
C PHE A 127 1.46 7.88 -4.06
N VAL A 128 2.59 7.89 -3.37
CA VAL A 128 2.82 8.75 -2.20
C VAL A 128 3.72 9.90 -2.59
N ILE A 129 3.21 11.12 -2.48
CA ILE A 129 3.99 12.35 -2.58
C ILE A 129 4.34 12.85 -1.19
N GLN A 130 5.34 13.76 -1.09
CA GLN A 130 5.67 14.44 0.15
C GLN A 130 5.64 15.95 -0.08
N HIS A 131 5.08 16.69 0.87
CA HIS A 131 5.06 18.14 0.89
C HIS A 131 4.97 18.66 2.33
N GLU A 132 5.63 19.77 2.63
CA GLU A 132 5.64 20.33 4.00
C GLU A 132 4.25 20.82 4.43
N MET A 133 3.49 21.42 3.52
CA MET A 133 2.10 21.85 3.76
C MET A 133 1.11 20.76 3.33
N ARG A 134 1.39 19.49 3.70
CA ARG A 134 0.59 18.33 3.33
C ARG A 134 -0.89 18.46 3.70
N ASP A 135 -1.20 19.00 4.86
CA ASP A 135 -2.57 19.11 5.36
C ASP A 135 -3.38 20.16 4.60
N GLU A 136 -2.77 21.29 4.25
CA GLU A 136 -3.40 22.32 3.40
C GLU A 136 -3.62 21.78 1.99
N LEU A 137 -2.64 21.12 1.42
CA LEU A 137 -2.76 20.47 0.11
C LEU A 137 -3.89 19.43 0.12
N ALA A 138 -3.97 18.57 1.13
CA ALA A 138 -5.04 17.59 1.27
C ALA A 138 -6.43 18.24 1.37
N LYS A 139 -6.56 19.32 2.16
CA LYS A 139 -7.79 20.10 2.29
C LYS A 139 -8.21 20.75 0.97
N TYR A 140 -7.26 21.33 0.26
CA TYR A 140 -7.47 21.96 -1.04
C TYR A 140 -7.93 20.94 -2.09
N LEU A 141 -7.25 19.82 -2.18
CA LEU A 141 -7.61 18.71 -3.09
C LEU A 141 -9.01 18.17 -2.78
N LYS A 142 -9.33 17.97 -1.50
CA LYS A 142 -10.66 17.53 -1.07
C LYS A 142 -11.76 18.50 -1.51
N ALA A 143 -11.55 19.81 -1.41
CA ALA A 143 -12.50 20.83 -1.86
C ALA A 143 -12.76 20.79 -3.38
N ARG A 144 -11.85 20.21 -4.15
CA ARG A 144 -11.96 19.96 -5.60
C ARG A 144 -12.40 18.54 -5.96
N GLY A 145 -12.89 17.76 -5.00
CA GLY A 145 -13.36 16.41 -5.21
C GLY A 145 -12.25 15.36 -5.35
N VAL A 146 -10.98 15.73 -5.11
CA VAL A 146 -9.85 14.79 -5.10
C VAL A 146 -9.64 14.27 -3.68
N GLN A 147 -9.98 13.01 -3.45
CA GLN A 147 -9.77 12.35 -2.16
C GLN A 147 -8.34 11.83 -2.05
N THR A 148 -7.69 12.13 -0.94
CA THR A 148 -6.34 11.69 -0.60
C THR A 148 -6.32 11.00 0.75
N ILE A 149 -5.32 10.16 0.99
CA ILE A 149 -5.18 9.39 2.24
C ILE A 149 -3.75 9.55 2.76
N ILE A 150 -3.61 9.56 4.08
CA ILE A 150 -2.30 9.56 4.75
C ILE A 150 -2.01 8.14 5.25
N ASN A 151 -1.03 7.48 4.65
CA ASN A 151 -0.62 6.14 5.02
C ASN A 151 0.84 6.14 5.54
N TYR A 152 1.12 6.46 6.86
CA TYR A 152 0.17 6.64 7.97
C TYR A 152 0.47 7.94 8.73
N PRO A 153 -0.49 8.52 9.45
CA PRO A 153 -0.32 9.83 10.10
C PRO A 153 0.57 9.78 11.35
N ILE A 154 0.80 8.61 11.91
CA ILE A 154 1.67 8.40 13.07
C ILE A 154 2.66 7.30 12.74
N CYS A 155 3.94 7.57 12.97
CA CYS A 155 5.02 6.61 12.86
C CYS A 155 4.75 5.41 13.80
N LEU A 156 4.83 4.20 13.28
CA LEU A 156 4.41 2.98 13.97
C LEU A 156 5.02 2.83 15.39
N PRO A 157 6.35 3.03 15.60
CA PRO A 157 6.93 2.92 16.94
C PRO A 157 6.41 3.96 17.95
N LEU A 158 5.80 5.06 17.46
CA LEU A 158 5.30 6.16 18.30
C LEU A 158 3.80 6.01 18.62
N LEU A 159 3.14 4.95 18.18
CA LEU A 159 1.75 4.69 18.54
C LEU A 159 1.61 4.44 20.04
N PRO A 160 0.50 4.89 20.67
CA PRO A 160 0.23 4.66 22.09
C PRO A 160 0.35 3.19 22.52
N ALA A 161 -0.01 2.26 21.65
CA ALA A 161 0.12 0.82 21.87
C ALA A 161 1.58 0.36 22.15
N TYR A 162 2.57 1.12 21.70
CA TYR A 162 4.00 0.82 21.85
C TYR A 162 4.69 1.74 22.86
N SER A 163 3.95 2.55 23.63
CA SER A 163 4.50 3.48 24.63
C SER A 163 5.44 2.82 25.65
N ARG A 164 5.23 1.53 25.94
CA ARG A 164 6.12 0.71 26.79
C ARG A 164 7.57 0.63 26.28
N LEU A 165 7.80 0.82 24.99
CA LEU A 165 9.13 0.80 24.36
C LEU A 165 9.88 2.12 24.53
N LYS A 166 9.22 3.18 25.02
CA LYS A 166 9.76 4.50 25.30
C LYS A 166 10.51 5.14 24.12
N HIS A 167 10.04 4.89 22.90
CA HIS A 167 10.58 5.50 21.69
C HIS A 167 10.18 6.97 21.56
N HIS A 168 11.05 7.76 20.94
CA HIS A 168 10.87 9.17 20.65
C HIS A 168 11.03 9.45 19.16
N GLU A 169 10.55 10.62 18.68
CA GLU A 169 10.67 11.02 17.27
C GLU A 169 12.13 10.98 16.76
N ASN A 170 13.09 11.32 17.61
CA ASN A 170 14.51 11.35 17.27
C ASN A 170 15.11 9.94 17.04
N ASP A 171 14.50 8.89 17.55
CA ASP A 171 14.94 7.50 17.32
C ASP A 171 14.64 7.06 15.88
N PHE A 172 13.66 7.72 15.24
CA PHE A 172 13.20 7.42 13.89
C PHE A 172 13.03 8.71 13.06
N PRO A 173 14.11 9.50 12.83
CA PRO A 173 13.99 10.85 12.28
C PRO A 173 13.39 10.90 10.87
N ILE A 174 13.67 9.89 10.04
CA ILE A 174 13.12 9.81 8.67
C ILE A 174 11.62 9.52 8.71
N ALA A 175 11.20 8.49 9.45
CA ALA A 175 9.79 8.12 9.56
C ALA A 175 8.97 9.23 10.25
N SER A 176 9.53 9.88 11.27
CA SER A 176 8.92 11.01 11.97
C SER A 176 8.74 12.25 11.07
N ARG A 177 9.67 12.48 10.14
CA ARG A 177 9.51 13.51 9.11
C ARG A 177 8.43 13.10 8.09
N HIS A 178 8.48 11.88 7.59
CA HIS A 178 7.54 11.40 6.58
C HIS A 178 6.09 11.41 7.07
N GLN A 179 5.80 11.04 8.32
CA GLN A 179 4.42 11.10 8.85
C GLN A 179 3.79 12.50 8.76
N LYS A 180 4.61 13.56 8.76
CA LYS A 180 4.17 14.95 8.65
C LYS A 180 3.99 15.42 7.20
N GLN A 181 4.61 14.75 6.22
CA GLN A 181 4.72 15.22 4.83
C GLN A 181 4.01 14.35 3.80
N ILE A 182 3.82 13.05 4.07
CA ILE A 182 3.28 12.10 3.08
C ILE A 182 1.80 12.29 2.78
N LEU A 183 1.44 12.13 1.50
CA LEU A 183 0.07 12.15 1.01
C LEU A 183 -0.07 11.17 -0.15
N SER A 184 -1.01 10.22 -0.04
CA SER A 184 -1.31 9.27 -1.10
C SER A 184 -2.35 9.84 -2.05
N LEU A 185 -2.00 9.94 -3.33
CA LEU A 185 -2.89 10.35 -4.42
C LEU A 185 -3.78 9.19 -4.87
N PRO A 186 -4.93 9.47 -5.49
CA PRO A 186 -5.78 8.42 -6.06
C PRO A 186 -5.03 7.57 -7.07
N ILE A 187 -5.02 6.25 -6.89
CA ILE A 187 -4.46 5.30 -7.85
C ILE A 187 -5.21 3.96 -7.77
N PHE A 188 -5.96 3.64 -8.80
CA PHE A 188 -6.72 2.39 -8.95
C PHE A 188 -6.96 2.11 -10.44
N PRO A 189 -7.14 0.84 -10.85
CA PRO A 189 -7.15 0.47 -12.27
C PRO A 189 -8.25 1.11 -13.11
N GLU A 190 -9.38 1.50 -12.49
CA GLU A 190 -10.56 2.05 -13.15
C GLU A 190 -10.57 3.59 -13.21
N ILE A 191 -9.53 4.27 -12.68
CA ILE A 191 -9.44 5.73 -12.75
C ILE A 191 -9.36 6.18 -14.20
N THR A 192 -10.15 7.19 -14.58
CA THR A 192 -10.16 7.68 -15.98
C THR A 192 -9.02 8.69 -16.22
N ASP A 193 -8.69 8.89 -17.50
CA ASP A 193 -7.68 9.88 -17.90
C ASP A 193 -8.06 11.30 -17.46
N GLU A 194 -9.36 11.63 -17.50
CA GLU A 194 -9.88 12.93 -17.04
C GLU A 194 -9.67 13.10 -15.55
N GLN A 195 -9.91 12.05 -14.75
CA GLN A 195 -9.68 12.08 -13.31
C GLN A 195 -8.19 12.23 -12.98
N ILE A 196 -7.31 11.53 -13.69
CA ILE A 196 -5.85 11.64 -13.50
C ILE A 196 -5.39 13.06 -13.84
N LYS A 197 -5.85 13.63 -14.95
CA LYS A 197 -5.58 15.02 -15.36
C LYS A 197 -6.09 16.01 -14.33
N HIS A 198 -7.29 15.79 -13.79
CA HIS A 198 -7.90 16.64 -12.77
C HIS A 198 -7.05 16.67 -11.48
N VAL A 199 -6.52 15.53 -11.04
CA VAL A 199 -5.59 15.46 -9.88
C VAL A 199 -4.36 16.34 -10.13
N CYS A 200 -3.69 16.16 -11.28
CA CYS A 200 -2.49 16.94 -11.61
C CYS A 200 -2.77 18.45 -11.70
N ASN A 201 -3.87 18.83 -12.34
CA ASN A 201 -4.25 20.22 -12.47
C ASN A 201 -4.58 20.85 -11.11
N SER A 202 -5.32 20.16 -10.26
CA SER A 202 -5.66 20.63 -8.91
C SER A 202 -4.41 20.84 -8.05
N ILE A 203 -3.41 19.97 -8.17
CA ILE A 203 -2.11 20.15 -7.51
C ILE A 203 -1.42 21.40 -8.05
N LYS A 204 -1.36 21.59 -9.37
CA LYS A 204 -0.75 22.76 -9.99
C LYS A 204 -1.42 24.08 -9.55
N GLU A 205 -2.74 24.12 -9.52
CA GLU A 205 -3.54 25.27 -9.13
C GLU A 205 -3.28 25.67 -7.66
N PHE A 206 -3.14 24.69 -6.74
CA PHE A 206 -2.79 24.95 -5.34
C PHE A 206 -1.56 25.86 -5.21
N PHE A 207 -0.51 25.58 -5.97
CA PHE A 207 0.73 26.36 -5.92
C PHE A 207 0.61 27.71 -6.65
N VAL A 208 -0.19 27.82 -7.70
CA VAL A 208 -0.44 29.09 -8.38
C VAL A 208 -1.19 30.05 -7.46
N GLU A 209 -2.26 29.60 -6.83
CA GLU A 209 -3.05 30.40 -5.89
C GLU A 209 -2.19 30.82 -4.68
N LYS A 210 -1.45 29.90 -4.08
CA LYS A 210 -0.55 30.20 -2.95
C LYS A 210 0.44 31.29 -3.28
N ASN A 211 1.09 31.25 -4.45
CA ASN A 211 2.07 32.24 -4.87
C ASN A 211 1.45 33.63 -5.16
N THR A 212 0.13 33.69 -5.37
CA THR A 212 -0.60 34.95 -5.58
C THR A 212 -0.88 35.66 -4.25
N TYR A 213 -1.00 34.94 -3.14
CA TYR A 213 -1.25 35.53 -1.81
C TYR A 213 0.03 35.94 -1.06
N ILE A 214 1.21 35.60 -1.56
CA ILE A 214 2.52 35.93 -0.94
C ILE A 214 3.11 37.22 -1.58
N ARG A 215 2.50 37.76 -2.62
CA ARG A 215 2.85 39.04 -3.24
C ARG A 215 1.92 40.14 -2.75
#